data_6e4f5364fc44d99444ded80901c98e57
#
_entry.id   6e4f5364fc44d99444ded80901c98e57
#
_cell.length_a   1.000
_cell.length_b   1.000
_cell.length_c   1.000
_cell.angle_alpha   90.00
_cell.angle_beta   90.00
_cell.angle_gamma   90.00
#
_symmetry.space_group_name_H-M   'P 1'
#
loop_
_entity.id
_entity.type
_entity.pdbx_description
1 polymer ?
#
loop_
_entity_poly.entity_id
_entity_poly.type
_entity_poly.pdbx_seq_one_letter_code
_entity_poly.pdbx_strand_id
1 'polypeptide(L)'
;MSENKFEDSVVLEDGTTVKVHVKKPDNDSIKNADRYRAKSWNEAFKDGVLTKKEVHEIMKERGIWDDEKASLEAKLTEEIIGLERKLYRGDGNRKPKLSEGRSIAIDMKTKRNDLRDLIAERISMDENTAEALADNARFDYLVSCCAFYSETDERVFPTYEDYNQRSSDDIANLAAQLL
;
A
#
# COMPACT_ATOMS: atom_id res chain seq x y z
N MET A 1 11.20 25.22 -13.54
CA MET A 1 10.07 24.25 -13.53
C MET A 1 9.97 23.76 -12.11
N SER A 2 8.86 24.07 -11.42
CA SER A 2 8.63 23.61 -10.04
C SER A 2 8.47 22.10 -10.10
N GLU A 3 9.45 21.34 -9.60
CA GLU A 3 9.27 19.93 -9.32
C GLU A 3 8.11 19.81 -8.34
N ASN A 4 7.10 19.01 -8.66
CA ASN A 4 6.05 18.65 -7.73
C ASN A 4 6.71 17.86 -6.58
N LYS A 5 7.13 18.57 -5.55
CA LYS A 5 7.58 17.97 -4.30
C LYS A 5 6.32 17.58 -3.53
N PHE A 6 6.13 16.29 -3.29
CA PHE A 6 5.16 15.82 -2.31
C PHE A 6 5.78 16.05 -0.94
N GLU A 7 5.20 16.96 -0.17
CA GLU A 7 5.70 17.41 1.15
C GLU A 7 4.57 17.35 2.16
N ASP A 8 4.90 16.85 3.36
CA ASP A 8 4.00 16.90 4.52
C ASP A 8 4.82 16.96 5.81
N SER A 9 4.16 17.12 6.96
CA SER A 9 4.79 17.26 8.26
C SER A 9 4.26 16.24 9.26
N VAL A 10 5.14 15.77 10.13
CA VAL A 10 4.80 14.88 11.24
C VAL A 10 5.28 15.49 12.55
N VAL A 11 4.50 15.29 13.60
CA VAL A 11 4.87 15.66 14.97
C VAL A 11 5.45 14.42 15.63
N LEU A 12 6.72 14.49 16.03
CA LEU A 12 7.41 13.42 16.74
C LEU A 12 6.94 13.33 18.20
N GLU A 13 7.28 12.24 18.88
CA GLU A 13 6.92 11.99 20.28
C GLU A 13 7.41 13.08 21.25
N ASP A 14 8.51 13.75 20.94
CA ASP A 14 9.07 14.86 21.71
C ASP A 14 8.37 16.21 21.45
N GLY A 15 7.34 16.24 20.60
CA GLY A 15 6.60 17.42 20.18
C GLY A 15 7.26 18.24 19.06
N THR A 16 8.40 17.82 18.54
CA THR A 16 9.08 18.46 17.41
C THR A 16 8.31 18.19 16.12
N THR A 17 8.04 19.24 15.32
CA THR A 17 7.42 19.09 14.01
C THR A 17 8.52 19.01 12.95
N VAL A 18 8.55 17.92 12.21
CA VAL A 18 9.48 17.68 11.11
C VAL A 18 8.73 17.70 9.78
N LYS A 19 9.27 18.45 8.81
CA LYS A 19 8.76 18.48 7.45
C LYS A 19 9.62 17.63 6.54
N VAL A 20 8.97 16.75 5.80
CA VAL A 20 9.62 15.79 4.90
C VAL A 20 9.04 15.94 3.51
N HIS A 21 9.89 15.86 2.51
CA HIS A 21 9.47 15.72 1.13
C HIS A 21 10.10 14.50 0.48
N VAL A 22 9.46 13.98 -0.56
CA VAL A 22 9.93 12.82 -1.29
C VAL A 22 10.35 13.23 -2.70
N LYS A 23 11.53 12.77 -3.11
CA LYS A 23 12.05 12.92 -4.47
C LYS A 23 11.79 11.64 -5.26
N LYS A 24 11.52 11.81 -6.55
CA LYS A 24 11.37 10.67 -7.45
C LYS A 24 12.67 9.85 -7.46
N PRO A 25 12.60 8.51 -7.32
CA PRO A 25 13.78 7.66 -7.35
C PRO A 25 14.48 7.74 -8.72
N ASP A 26 15.80 7.79 -8.69
CA ASP A 26 16.64 7.67 -9.89
C ASP A 26 16.80 6.20 -10.31
N ASN A 27 17.40 6.00 -11.49
CA ASN A 27 17.59 4.66 -12.05
C ASN A 27 18.49 3.76 -11.18
N ASP A 28 19.46 4.34 -10.48
CA ASP A 28 20.37 3.56 -9.64
C ASP A 28 19.70 3.16 -8.33
N SER A 29 18.89 4.04 -7.75
CA SER A 29 18.02 3.71 -6.61
C SER A 29 17.04 2.59 -6.95
N ILE A 30 16.41 2.63 -8.13
CA ILE A 30 15.50 1.57 -8.58
C ILE A 30 16.24 0.23 -8.74
N LYS A 31 17.41 0.22 -9.40
CA LYS A 31 18.22 -1.00 -9.56
C LYS A 31 18.66 -1.60 -8.22
N ASN A 32 19.05 -0.74 -7.29
CA ASN A 32 19.43 -1.21 -5.96
C ASN A 32 18.23 -1.74 -5.18
N ALA A 33 17.06 -1.08 -5.27
CA ALA A 33 15.82 -1.58 -4.70
C ALA A 33 15.47 -2.99 -5.24
N ASP A 34 15.62 -3.22 -6.54
CA ASP A 34 15.38 -4.53 -7.16
C ASP A 34 16.40 -5.58 -6.68
N ARG A 35 17.65 -5.19 -6.37
CA ARG A 35 18.65 -6.09 -5.74
C ARG A 35 18.23 -6.47 -4.30
N TYR A 36 17.74 -5.51 -3.51
CA TYR A 36 17.24 -5.79 -2.16
C TYR A 36 16.01 -6.69 -2.20
N ARG A 37 15.10 -6.46 -3.15
CA ARG A 37 13.97 -7.35 -3.42
C ARG A 37 14.43 -8.79 -3.67
N ALA A 38 15.35 -8.98 -4.60
CA ALA A 38 15.87 -10.30 -4.94
C ALA A 38 16.60 -10.97 -3.76
N LYS A 39 17.36 -10.20 -2.98
CA LYS A 39 18.04 -10.69 -1.78
C LYS A 39 17.03 -11.16 -0.74
N SER A 40 16.06 -10.34 -0.38
CA SER A 40 15.01 -10.65 0.59
C SER A 40 14.19 -11.87 0.17
N TRP A 41 13.83 -11.99 -1.12
CA TRP A 41 13.14 -13.17 -1.64
C TRP A 41 13.96 -14.44 -1.47
N ASN A 42 15.26 -14.40 -1.81
CA ASN A 42 16.15 -15.55 -1.65
C ASN A 42 16.35 -15.95 -0.18
N GLU A 43 16.41 -14.99 0.74
CA GLU A 43 16.50 -15.22 2.18
C GLU A 43 15.20 -15.86 2.70
N ALA A 44 14.05 -15.28 2.39
CA ALA A 44 12.74 -15.82 2.75
C ALA A 44 12.56 -17.26 2.25
N PHE A 45 12.96 -17.53 1.01
CA PHE A 45 12.88 -18.88 0.44
C PHE A 45 13.80 -19.88 1.16
N LYS A 46 15.02 -19.49 1.54
CA LYS A 46 15.95 -20.32 2.33
C LYS A 46 15.42 -20.61 3.73
N ASP A 47 14.72 -19.64 4.32
CA ASP A 47 14.12 -19.75 5.65
C ASP A 47 12.80 -20.54 5.63
N GLY A 48 12.36 -21.02 4.46
CA GLY A 48 11.15 -21.83 4.30
C GLY A 48 9.86 -21.01 4.36
N VAL A 49 9.92 -19.72 4.09
CA VAL A 49 8.73 -18.87 3.97
C VAL A 49 7.95 -19.31 2.73
N LEU A 50 6.65 -19.50 2.90
CA LEU A 50 5.76 -19.94 1.83
C LEU A 50 5.62 -18.86 0.74
N THR A 51 5.56 -19.31 -0.50
CA THR A 51 5.20 -18.45 -1.62
C THR A 51 3.69 -18.12 -1.60
N LYS A 52 3.30 -17.04 -2.25
CA LYS A 52 1.89 -16.66 -2.40
C LYS A 52 1.05 -17.79 -2.99
N LYS A 53 1.62 -18.54 -3.93
CA LYS A 53 0.93 -19.69 -4.54
C LYS A 53 0.67 -20.80 -3.52
N GLU A 54 1.67 -21.18 -2.72
CA GLU A 54 1.54 -22.21 -1.69
C GLU A 54 0.54 -21.78 -0.61
N VAL A 55 0.59 -20.52 -0.18
CA VAL A 55 -0.39 -19.99 0.77
C VAL A 55 -1.80 -20.09 0.21
N HIS A 56 -2.04 -19.72 -1.06
CA HIS A 56 -3.34 -19.83 -1.68
C HIS A 56 -3.84 -21.28 -1.80
N GLU A 57 -2.95 -22.23 -2.11
CA GLU A 57 -3.29 -23.65 -2.14
C GLU A 57 -3.73 -24.13 -0.74
N ILE A 58 -2.98 -23.79 0.31
CA ILE A 58 -3.32 -24.12 1.70
C ILE A 58 -4.64 -23.49 2.12
N MET A 59 -4.88 -22.21 1.76
CA MET A 59 -6.14 -21.53 2.06
C MET A 59 -7.34 -22.22 1.42
N LYS A 60 -7.19 -22.67 0.18
CA LYS A 60 -8.23 -23.42 -0.54
C LYS A 60 -8.48 -24.79 0.08
N GLU A 61 -7.45 -25.56 0.40
CA GLU A 61 -7.55 -26.86 1.05
C GLU A 61 -8.20 -26.80 2.43
N ARG A 62 -7.95 -25.72 3.17
CA ARG A 62 -8.51 -25.50 4.51
C ARG A 62 -9.87 -24.80 4.50
N GLY A 63 -10.41 -24.45 3.33
CA GLY A 63 -11.68 -23.73 3.19
C GLY A 63 -11.65 -22.30 3.74
N ILE A 64 -10.45 -21.71 3.92
CA ILE A 64 -10.29 -20.32 4.35
C ILE A 64 -10.66 -19.37 3.22
N TRP A 65 -10.22 -19.70 1.99
CA TRP A 65 -10.54 -18.96 0.77
C TRP A 65 -10.89 -19.94 -0.35
N ASP A 66 -12.16 -20.05 -0.65
CA ASP A 66 -12.72 -20.96 -1.66
C ASP A 66 -13.24 -20.21 -2.90
N ASP A 67 -13.77 -20.96 -3.84
CA ASP A 67 -14.30 -20.43 -5.08
C ASP A 67 -15.59 -19.59 -4.83
N GLU A 68 -16.34 -19.83 -3.73
CA GLU A 68 -17.52 -19.05 -3.35
C GLU A 68 -17.12 -17.66 -2.86
N LYS A 69 -16.10 -17.58 -1.97
CA LYS A 69 -15.54 -16.31 -1.50
C LYS A 69 -14.92 -15.51 -2.64
N ALA A 70 -14.21 -16.17 -3.56
CA ALA A 70 -13.65 -15.52 -4.76
C ALA A 70 -14.75 -14.95 -5.67
N SER A 71 -15.85 -15.68 -5.85
CA SER A 71 -17.00 -15.21 -6.60
C SER A 71 -17.71 -14.03 -5.93
N LEU A 72 -17.82 -14.06 -4.61
CA LEU A 72 -18.39 -12.96 -3.82
C LEU A 72 -17.52 -11.70 -3.90
N GLU A 73 -16.19 -11.83 -3.85
CA GLU A 73 -15.24 -10.72 -4.04
C GLU A 73 -15.45 -10.07 -5.42
N ALA A 74 -15.50 -10.88 -6.47
CA ALA A 74 -15.71 -10.38 -7.84
C ALA A 74 -17.05 -9.63 -7.95
N LYS A 75 -18.12 -10.18 -7.37
CA LYS A 75 -19.45 -9.57 -7.35
C LYS A 75 -19.46 -8.22 -6.62
N LEU A 76 -18.90 -8.16 -5.41
CA LEU A 76 -18.82 -6.91 -4.63
C LEU A 76 -18.01 -5.85 -5.38
N THR A 77 -16.91 -6.24 -6.02
CA THR A 77 -16.09 -5.35 -6.84
C THR A 77 -16.87 -4.78 -8.03
N GLU A 78 -17.61 -5.62 -8.74
CA GLU A 78 -18.46 -5.18 -9.86
C GLU A 78 -19.57 -4.23 -9.40
N GLU A 79 -20.22 -4.53 -8.26
CA GLU A 79 -21.25 -3.67 -7.66
C GLU A 79 -20.69 -2.29 -7.30
N ILE A 80 -19.49 -2.22 -6.69
CA ILE A 80 -18.82 -0.95 -6.37
C ILE A 80 -18.53 -0.14 -7.62
N ILE A 81 -17.95 -0.77 -8.67
CA ILE A 81 -17.68 -0.11 -9.95
C ILE A 81 -19.00 0.40 -10.59
N GLY A 82 -20.08 -0.37 -10.50
CA GLY A 82 -21.40 0.03 -10.97
C GLY A 82 -21.93 1.28 -10.25
N LEU A 83 -21.80 1.32 -8.91
CA LEU A 83 -22.18 2.47 -8.08
C LEU A 83 -21.32 3.70 -8.38
N GLU A 84 -20.02 3.54 -8.57
CA GLU A 84 -19.11 4.62 -8.98
C GLU A 84 -19.52 5.22 -10.33
N ARG A 85 -19.82 4.37 -11.33
CA ARG A 85 -20.31 4.84 -12.63
C ARG A 85 -21.62 5.63 -12.50
N LYS A 86 -22.57 5.14 -11.69
CA LYS A 86 -23.83 5.86 -11.41
C LYS A 86 -23.59 7.20 -10.74
N LEU A 87 -22.65 7.28 -9.79
CA LEU A 87 -22.32 8.51 -9.08
C LEU A 87 -21.71 9.56 -10.02
N TYR A 88 -20.77 9.16 -10.89
CA TYR A 88 -20.06 10.09 -11.78
C TYR A 88 -20.79 10.43 -13.07
N ARG A 89 -21.43 9.41 -13.69
CA ARG A 89 -22.07 9.55 -15.01
C ARG A 89 -23.60 9.65 -14.92
N GLY A 90 -24.19 9.19 -13.83
CA GLY A 90 -25.63 9.03 -13.68
C GLY A 90 -26.19 7.83 -14.43
N ASP A 91 -27.50 7.71 -14.41
CA ASP A 91 -28.24 6.73 -15.22
C ASP A 91 -28.67 7.42 -16.55
N GLY A 92 -28.03 7.03 -17.65
CA GLY A 92 -28.27 7.61 -18.96
C GLY A 92 -27.69 9.04 -19.09
N ASN A 93 -28.52 10.01 -19.51
CA ASN A 93 -28.07 11.38 -19.76
C ASN A 93 -28.23 12.32 -18.56
N ARG A 94 -28.59 11.82 -17.37
CA ARG A 94 -28.86 12.64 -16.18
C ARG A 94 -27.89 12.32 -15.04
N LYS A 95 -27.19 13.32 -14.55
CA LYS A 95 -26.43 13.21 -13.31
C LYS A 95 -27.37 13.02 -12.12
N PRO A 96 -26.98 12.25 -11.09
CA PRO A 96 -27.81 12.03 -9.90
C PRO A 96 -28.03 13.35 -9.15
N LYS A 97 -29.22 13.53 -8.57
CA LYS A 97 -29.50 14.61 -7.64
C LYS A 97 -28.68 14.38 -6.35
N LEU A 98 -28.51 15.43 -5.54
CA LEU A 98 -27.73 15.34 -4.31
C LEU A 98 -28.23 14.25 -3.35
N SER A 99 -29.54 14.09 -3.20
CA SER A 99 -30.14 13.03 -2.38
C SER A 99 -29.86 11.62 -2.93
N GLU A 100 -29.97 11.44 -4.24
CA GLU A 100 -29.67 10.20 -4.94
C GLU A 100 -28.16 9.89 -4.84
N GLY A 101 -27.29 10.89 -5.04
CA GLY A 101 -25.85 10.76 -4.90
C GLY A 101 -25.44 10.38 -3.48
N ARG A 102 -26.12 10.93 -2.45
CA ARG A 102 -25.88 10.54 -1.05
C ARG A 102 -26.25 9.08 -0.80
N SER A 103 -27.38 8.61 -1.31
CA SER A 103 -27.77 7.20 -1.18
C SER A 103 -26.75 6.29 -1.85
N ILE A 104 -26.34 6.59 -3.09
CA ILE A 104 -25.31 5.81 -3.82
C ILE A 104 -23.99 5.77 -3.02
N ALA A 105 -23.58 6.90 -2.44
CA ALA A 105 -22.34 6.96 -1.64
C ALA A 105 -22.41 6.11 -0.37
N ILE A 106 -23.57 6.06 0.29
CA ILE A 106 -23.79 5.22 1.46
C ILE A 106 -23.75 3.73 1.08
N ASP A 107 -24.45 3.35 0.00
CA ASP A 107 -24.43 1.98 -0.51
C ASP A 107 -23.02 1.53 -0.89
N MET A 108 -22.28 2.41 -1.58
CA MET A 108 -20.88 2.16 -1.96
C MET A 108 -19.98 1.99 -0.73
N LYS A 109 -20.17 2.81 0.34
CA LYS A 109 -19.44 2.65 1.60
C LYS A 109 -19.71 1.30 2.24
N THR A 110 -20.96 0.87 2.29
CA THR A 110 -21.34 -0.44 2.83
C THR A 110 -20.67 -1.57 2.05
N LYS A 111 -20.77 -1.55 0.70
CA LYS A 111 -20.14 -2.56 -0.15
C LYS A 111 -18.61 -2.61 -0.02
N ARG A 112 -17.96 -1.46 0.13
CA ARG A 112 -16.51 -1.40 0.39
C ARG A 112 -16.14 -1.97 1.75
N ASN A 113 -16.96 -1.76 2.78
CA ASN A 113 -16.76 -2.39 4.07
C ASN A 113 -16.92 -3.91 3.98
N ASP A 114 -17.99 -4.40 3.34
CA ASP A 114 -18.25 -5.83 3.14
C ASP A 114 -17.08 -6.48 2.38
N LEU A 115 -16.57 -5.83 1.33
CA LEU A 115 -15.41 -6.30 0.56
C LEU A 115 -14.15 -6.34 1.43
N ARG A 116 -13.88 -5.27 2.19
CA ARG A 116 -12.70 -5.21 3.06
C ARG A 116 -12.74 -6.32 4.10
N ASP A 117 -13.89 -6.53 4.74
CA ASP A 117 -14.05 -7.54 5.79
C ASP A 117 -13.90 -8.96 5.20
N LEU A 118 -14.43 -9.19 3.98
CA LEU A 118 -14.27 -10.45 3.26
C LEU A 118 -12.80 -10.78 2.95
N ILE A 119 -12.03 -9.80 2.49
CA ILE A 119 -10.65 -10.05 2.03
C ILE A 119 -9.59 -9.92 3.14
N ALA A 120 -9.97 -9.41 4.34
CA ALA A 120 -9.03 -9.13 5.43
C ALA A 120 -8.21 -10.37 5.84
N GLU A 121 -8.86 -11.54 5.93
CA GLU A 121 -8.19 -12.77 6.30
C GLU A 121 -7.16 -13.22 5.25
N ARG A 122 -7.50 -13.09 3.96
CA ARG A 122 -6.59 -13.38 2.85
C ARG A 122 -5.40 -12.42 2.83
N ILE A 123 -5.65 -11.12 3.00
CA ILE A 123 -4.59 -10.10 3.01
C ILE A 123 -3.59 -10.40 4.12
N SER A 124 -4.06 -10.69 5.33
CA SER A 124 -3.19 -11.03 6.47
C SER A 124 -2.28 -12.24 6.20
N MET A 125 -2.74 -13.21 5.42
CA MET A 125 -1.91 -14.35 5.03
C MET A 125 -0.95 -14.00 3.89
N ASP A 126 -1.40 -13.21 2.91
CA ASP A 126 -0.58 -12.78 1.78
C ASP A 126 0.61 -11.90 2.21
N GLU A 127 0.47 -11.10 3.29
CA GLU A 127 1.52 -10.24 3.83
C GLU A 127 2.75 -10.99 4.35
N ASN A 128 2.61 -12.28 4.70
CA ASN A 128 3.68 -13.12 5.22
C ASN A 128 4.29 -14.06 4.16
N THR A 129 4.07 -13.79 2.88
CA THR A 129 4.65 -14.57 1.77
C THR A 129 6.04 -14.09 1.38
N ALA A 130 6.82 -14.94 0.74
CA ALA A 130 8.15 -14.58 0.25
C ALA A 130 8.13 -13.40 -0.71
N GLU A 131 7.09 -13.32 -1.56
CA GLU A 131 6.87 -12.21 -2.47
C GLU A 131 6.58 -10.91 -1.73
N ALA A 132 5.71 -10.95 -0.71
CA ALA A 132 5.36 -9.76 0.05
C ALA A 132 6.56 -9.21 0.85
N LEU A 133 7.34 -10.09 1.49
CA LEU A 133 8.57 -9.71 2.18
C LEU A 133 9.58 -9.07 1.22
N ALA A 134 9.70 -9.62 0.02
CA ALA A 134 10.58 -9.08 -1.01
C ALA A 134 10.11 -7.69 -1.51
N ASP A 135 8.81 -7.54 -1.76
CA ASP A 135 8.24 -6.27 -2.21
C ASP A 135 8.35 -5.19 -1.11
N ASN A 136 8.16 -5.55 0.16
CA ASN A 136 8.38 -4.66 1.30
C ASN A 136 9.85 -4.21 1.38
N ALA A 137 10.81 -5.11 1.25
CA ALA A 137 12.23 -4.76 1.26
C ALA A 137 12.62 -3.82 0.11
N ARG A 138 12.00 -3.99 -1.07
CA ARG A 138 12.16 -3.08 -2.21
C ARG A 138 11.61 -1.69 -1.87
N PHE A 139 10.41 -1.63 -1.33
CA PHE A 139 9.73 -0.38 -0.98
C PHE A 139 10.48 0.36 0.13
N ASP A 140 10.88 -0.33 1.19
CA ASP A 140 11.67 0.22 2.30
C ASP A 140 12.98 0.85 1.82
N TYR A 141 13.67 0.18 0.89
CA TYR A 141 14.87 0.76 0.28
C TYR A 141 14.55 2.06 -0.47
N LEU A 142 13.45 2.11 -1.24
CA LEU A 142 13.05 3.33 -1.95
C LEU A 142 12.69 4.45 -0.97
N VAL A 143 11.94 4.16 0.08
CA VAL A 143 11.64 5.15 1.14
C VAL A 143 12.93 5.71 1.74
N SER A 144 13.90 4.84 2.06
CA SER A 144 15.17 5.26 2.67
C SER A 144 15.98 6.22 1.80
N CYS A 145 15.99 6.02 0.48
CA CYS A 145 16.80 6.85 -0.42
C CYS A 145 16.04 8.06 -0.99
N CYS A 146 14.70 8.08 -0.92
CA CYS A 146 13.87 9.14 -1.49
C CYS A 146 13.34 10.16 -0.49
N ALA A 147 13.47 9.92 0.84
CA ALA A 147 13.03 10.80 1.90
C ALA A 147 14.08 11.88 2.23
N PHE A 148 13.65 13.14 2.25
CA PHE A 148 14.51 14.30 2.51
C PHE A 148 13.84 15.25 3.50
N TYR A 149 14.64 15.88 4.37
CA TYR A 149 14.19 16.99 5.20
C TYR A 149 13.87 18.19 4.29
N SER A 150 12.70 18.80 4.47
CA SER A 150 12.28 19.93 3.61
C SER A 150 13.11 21.20 3.84
N GLU A 151 13.66 21.38 5.03
CA GLU A 151 14.42 22.57 5.39
C GLU A 151 15.88 22.54 4.86
N THR A 152 16.53 21.38 4.95
CA THR A 152 17.97 21.24 4.61
C THR A 152 18.21 20.59 3.28
N ASP A 153 17.19 19.93 2.69
CA ASP A 153 17.27 19.09 1.50
C ASP A 153 18.27 17.92 1.66
N GLU A 154 18.58 17.55 2.91
CA GLU A 154 19.41 16.40 3.25
C GLU A 154 18.57 15.15 3.37
N ARG A 155 19.16 13.97 3.12
CA ARG A 155 18.46 12.69 3.29
C ARG A 155 18.09 12.48 4.74
N VAL A 156 16.85 12.03 5.00
CA VAL A 156 16.41 11.62 6.33
C VAL A 156 17.20 10.41 6.81
N PHE A 157 17.43 9.45 5.92
CA PHE A 157 18.20 8.25 6.17
C PHE A 157 19.46 8.27 5.29
N PRO A 158 20.63 8.56 5.84
CA PRO A 158 21.89 8.59 5.07
C PRO A 158 22.20 7.26 4.39
N THR A 159 21.92 6.14 5.09
CA THR A 159 22.09 4.78 4.57
C THR A 159 20.83 3.93 4.79
N TYR A 160 20.74 2.77 4.13
CA TYR A 160 19.66 1.81 4.37
C TYR A 160 19.75 1.16 5.76
N GLU A 161 20.96 1.04 6.32
CA GLU A 161 21.16 0.58 7.69
C GLU A 161 20.56 1.56 8.71
N ASP A 162 20.70 2.88 8.49
CA ASP A 162 20.08 3.90 9.34
C ASP A 162 18.55 3.80 9.33
N TYR A 163 17.97 3.50 8.13
CA TYR A 163 16.54 3.25 8.02
C TYR A 163 16.11 2.02 8.82
N ASN A 164 16.86 0.93 8.78
CA ASN A 164 16.54 -0.32 9.50
C ASN A 164 16.74 -0.22 11.02
N GLN A 165 17.63 0.68 11.47
CA GLN A 165 17.95 0.88 12.89
C GLN A 165 17.22 2.08 13.51
N ARG A 166 16.26 2.68 12.77
CA ARG A 166 15.50 3.84 13.23
C ARG A 166 14.78 3.57 14.55
N SER A 167 14.76 4.57 15.44
CA SER A 167 14.09 4.49 16.74
C SER A 167 12.59 4.76 16.69
N SER A 168 12.12 5.46 15.65
CA SER A 168 10.69 5.76 15.40
C SER A 168 10.34 5.53 13.94
N ASP A 169 9.12 5.08 13.71
CA ASP A 169 8.55 4.88 12.37
C ASP A 169 7.86 6.13 11.80
N ASP A 170 7.68 7.19 12.58
CA ASP A 170 6.85 8.33 12.22
C ASP A 170 7.26 8.98 10.90
N ILE A 171 8.55 9.28 10.75
CA ILE A 171 9.08 9.90 9.52
C ILE A 171 9.07 8.90 8.35
N ALA A 172 9.39 7.63 8.63
CA ALA A 172 9.39 6.58 7.61
C ALA A 172 7.98 6.34 7.07
N ASN A 173 6.98 6.29 7.95
CA ASN A 173 5.57 6.15 7.57
C ASN A 173 5.07 7.36 6.76
N LEU A 174 5.43 8.58 7.16
CA LEU A 174 5.11 9.77 6.39
C LEU A 174 5.74 9.72 4.99
N ALA A 175 7.03 9.42 4.89
CA ALA A 175 7.72 9.31 3.61
C ALA A 175 7.14 8.19 2.72
N ALA A 176 6.73 7.07 3.32
CA ALA A 176 6.07 5.97 2.63
C ALA A 176 4.69 6.36 2.05
N GLN A 177 3.96 7.24 2.72
CA GLN A 177 2.68 7.77 2.23
C GLN A 177 2.85 8.78 1.08
N LEU A 178 3.99 9.45 1.03
CA LEU A 178 4.30 10.46 0.02
C LEU A 178 4.95 9.87 -1.25
N LEU A 179 5.55 8.68 -1.17
CA LEU A 179 6.25 8.00 -2.25
C LEU A 179 5.28 7.25 -3.18
#